data_ebc81f4e9d1e62e8095b426fe34febf0
#
_entry.id   ebc81f4e9d1e62e8095b426fe34febf0
#
_cell.length_a   1.000
_cell.length_b   1.000
_cell.length_c   1.000
_cell.angle_alpha   90.00
_cell.angle_beta   90.00
_cell.angle_gamma   90.00
#
_symmetry.space_group_name_H-M   'P 1'
#
loop_
_entity.id
_entity.type
_entity.pdbx_description
1 polymer ?
#
loop_
_entity_poly.entity_id
_entity_poly.type
_entity_poly.pdbx_seq_one_letter_code
_entity_poly.pdbx_strand_id
1 'polypeptide(L)'
;MGAEISGSFIQNFSMLANLSPFWLIVLGMLLCAVSFFIFRKINLYLTQLFKPFKKGKKYWCKVIAVSDGDTLTCTRFNLRRSETKLRFAYVDAPESTQTYGKESQRLVKKMVYYKLVRVEITDVDRYGRCVGVIYRFRRNINQELVKRGAAWVYEEYIKNPTQKQKWLALQNQAKKQKKGLWKNAHPVRPSVYRKQNK
;
A
#
# COMPACT_ATOMS: atom_id res chain seq x y z
N MET A 1 -39.98 34.43 -17.72
CA MET A 1 -38.61 34.11 -17.33
C MET A 1 -37.86 33.19 -18.29
N GLY A 2 -38.51 32.60 -19.29
CA GLY A 2 -37.87 31.71 -20.30
C GLY A 2 -37.45 32.39 -21.60
N ALA A 3 -37.91 33.61 -21.90
CA ALA A 3 -37.66 34.27 -23.17
C ALA A 3 -36.37 35.11 -23.20
N GLU A 4 -35.91 35.58 -22.05
CA GLU A 4 -34.66 36.39 -21.96
C GLU A 4 -33.39 35.57 -22.10
N ILE A 5 -33.39 34.30 -21.69
CA ILE A 5 -32.20 33.39 -21.80
C ILE A 5 -31.95 33.03 -23.28
N SER A 6 -33.01 32.92 -24.08
CA SER A 6 -32.94 32.61 -25.52
C SER A 6 -32.32 33.77 -26.34
N GLY A 7 -32.61 35.02 -25.97
CA GLY A 7 -32.13 36.19 -26.68
C GLY A 7 -30.60 36.42 -26.51
N SER A 8 -30.08 36.18 -25.30
CA SER A 8 -28.64 36.37 -25.03
C SER A 8 -27.79 35.28 -25.67
N PHE A 9 -28.30 34.05 -25.80
CA PHE A 9 -27.61 32.94 -26.45
C PHE A 9 -27.48 33.15 -27.97
N ILE A 10 -28.55 33.66 -28.60
CA ILE A 10 -28.56 33.99 -30.05
C ILE A 10 -27.65 35.18 -30.36
N GLN A 11 -27.64 36.21 -29.53
CA GLN A 11 -26.70 37.35 -29.69
C GLN A 11 -25.25 36.95 -29.56
N ASN A 12 -24.88 36.06 -28.63
CA ASN A 12 -23.51 35.58 -28.48
C ASN A 12 -23.08 34.72 -29.68
N PHE A 13 -24.01 34.00 -30.33
CA PHE A 13 -23.69 33.19 -31.50
C PHE A 13 -23.51 34.05 -32.76
N SER A 14 -24.25 35.17 -32.90
CA SER A 14 -24.09 36.13 -33.99
C SER A 14 -22.78 36.91 -33.88
N MET A 15 -22.28 37.13 -32.70
CA MET A 15 -20.97 37.75 -32.46
C MET A 15 -19.81 36.88 -32.96
N LEU A 16 -19.93 35.55 -32.83
CA LEU A 16 -18.93 34.60 -33.34
C LEU A 16 -18.95 34.50 -34.87
N ALA A 17 -20.12 34.65 -35.49
CA ALA A 17 -20.29 34.62 -36.95
C ALA A 17 -19.67 35.82 -37.68
N ASN A 18 -19.46 36.94 -36.96
CA ASN A 18 -18.86 38.18 -37.50
C ASN A 18 -17.36 38.30 -37.24
N LEU A 19 -16.73 37.28 -36.65
CA LEU A 19 -15.26 37.27 -36.48
C LEU A 19 -14.55 37.07 -37.84
N SER A 20 -13.52 37.87 -38.08
CA SER A 20 -12.68 37.66 -39.23
C SER A 20 -12.05 36.24 -39.20
N PRO A 21 -11.75 35.63 -40.36
CA PRO A 21 -11.12 34.30 -40.41
C PRO A 21 -9.88 34.19 -39.54
N PHE A 22 -9.15 35.27 -39.39
CA PHE A 22 -7.97 35.35 -38.50
C PHE A 22 -8.31 35.05 -37.06
N TRP A 23 -9.36 35.68 -36.49
CA TRP A 23 -9.77 35.48 -35.11
C TRP A 23 -10.37 34.09 -34.85
N LEU A 24 -11.01 33.47 -35.85
CA LEU A 24 -11.48 32.09 -35.77
C LEU A 24 -10.31 31.10 -35.69
N ILE A 25 -9.24 31.33 -36.41
CA ILE A 25 -8.02 30.53 -36.36
C ILE A 25 -7.36 30.67 -34.97
N VAL A 26 -7.24 31.92 -34.47
CA VAL A 26 -6.66 32.18 -33.11
C VAL A 26 -7.47 31.48 -32.02
N LEU A 27 -8.81 31.57 -32.06
CA LEU A 27 -9.69 30.90 -31.11
C LEU A 27 -9.57 29.36 -31.19
N GLY A 28 -9.49 28.79 -32.40
CA GLY A 28 -9.25 27.38 -32.63
C GLY A 28 -7.92 26.91 -32.02
N MET A 29 -6.84 27.67 -32.23
CA MET A 29 -5.53 27.38 -31.65
C MET A 29 -5.57 27.43 -30.11
N LEU A 30 -6.26 28.42 -29.55
CA LEU A 30 -6.42 28.55 -28.09
C LEU A 30 -7.19 27.35 -27.50
N LEU A 31 -8.29 26.95 -28.13
CA LEU A 31 -9.08 25.78 -27.73
C LEU A 31 -8.27 24.49 -27.82
N CYS A 32 -7.49 24.32 -28.88
CA CYS A 32 -6.57 23.19 -29.01
C CYS A 32 -5.51 23.16 -27.92
N ALA A 33 -4.92 24.31 -27.59
CA ALA A 33 -3.93 24.44 -26.52
C ALA A 33 -4.55 24.08 -25.14
N VAL A 34 -5.73 24.63 -24.82
CA VAL A 34 -6.45 24.34 -23.59
C VAL A 34 -6.80 22.84 -23.51
N SER A 35 -7.33 22.27 -24.58
CA SER A 35 -7.64 20.84 -24.69
C SER A 35 -6.40 19.97 -24.47
N PHE A 36 -5.26 20.35 -25.06
CA PHE A 36 -3.98 19.67 -24.87
C PHE A 36 -3.51 19.73 -23.41
N PHE A 37 -3.59 20.89 -22.77
CA PHE A 37 -3.23 21.03 -21.36
C PHE A 37 -4.14 20.21 -20.43
N ILE A 38 -5.44 20.19 -20.68
CA ILE A 38 -6.40 19.36 -19.94
C ILE A 38 -6.08 17.88 -20.15
N PHE A 39 -5.89 17.44 -21.39
CA PHE A 39 -5.53 16.05 -21.70
C PHE A 39 -4.20 15.65 -21.04
N ARG A 40 -3.18 16.52 -21.08
CA ARG A 40 -1.91 16.29 -20.39
C ARG A 40 -2.06 16.15 -18.89
N LYS A 41 -2.87 17.01 -18.23
CA LYS A 41 -3.19 16.90 -16.80
C LYS A 41 -3.94 15.62 -16.47
N ILE A 42 -4.94 15.27 -17.26
CA ILE A 42 -5.70 14.03 -17.10
C ILE A 42 -4.76 12.82 -17.26
N ASN A 43 -3.91 12.81 -18.27
CA ASN A 43 -2.98 11.72 -18.52
C ASN A 43 -1.93 11.58 -17.39
N LEU A 44 -1.40 12.70 -16.89
CA LEU A 44 -0.53 12.72 -15.71
C LEU A 44 -1.25 12.19 -14.46
N TYR A 45 -2.51 12.55 -14.26
CA TYR A 45 -3.32 12.05 -13.15
C TYR A 45 -3.60 10.55 -13.28
N LEU A 46 -4.00 10.09 -14.46
CA LEU A 46 -4.22 8.68 -14.75
C LEU A 46 -2.93 7.86 -14.57
N THR A 47 -1.78 8.33 -15.07
CA THR A 47 -0.51 7.63 -14.88
C THR A 47 -0.10 7.54 -13.42
N GLN A 48 -0.46 8.50 -12.58
CA GLN A 48 -0.23 8.39 -11.13
C GLN A 48 -1.13 7.35 -10.45
N LEU A 49 -2.36 7.17 -10.93
CA LEU A 49 -3.27 6.13 -10.44
C LEU A 49 -2.77 4.70 -10.77
N PHE A 50 -1.98 4.56 -11.84
CA PHE A 50 -1.44 3.27 -12.30
C PHE A 50 0.00 2.99 -11.85
N LYS A 51 0.64 3.93 -11.13
CA LYS A 51 2.03 3.72 -10.67
C LYS A 51 2.11 2.57 -9.68
N PRO A 52 3.13 1.68 -9.81
CA PRO A 52 3.40 0.65 -8.83
C PRO A 52 3.72 1.27 -7.46
N PHE A 53 3.68 0.45 -6.43
CA PHE A 53 4.13 0.86 -5.10
C PHE A 53 5.60 1.30 -5.15
N LYS A 54 5.89 2.47 -4.60
CA LYS A 54 7.24 3.05 -4.58
C LYS A 54 7.79 3.06 -3.15
N LYS A 55 9.07 2.74 -3.01
CA LYS A 55 9.82 2.88 -1.76
C LYS A 55 9.67 4.29 -1.17
N GLY A 56 9.52 4.39 0.15
CA GLY A 56 9.35 5.64 0.88
C GLY A 56 7.96 6.25 0.78
N LYS A 57 7.01 5.64 0.07
CA LYS A 57 5.64 6.16 -0.08
C LYS A 57 4.64 5.37 0.77
N LYS A 58 3.53 6.05 1.11
CA LYS A 58 2.41 5.49 1.88
C LYS A 58 1.19 5.34 0.99
N TYR A 59 0.49 4.22 1.14
CA TYR A 59 -0.69 3.90 0.33
C TYR A 59 -1.82 3.34 1.19
N TRP A 60 -3.05 3.66 0.82
CA TRP A 60 -4.22 2.99 1.34
C TRP A 60 -4.52 1.76 0.47
N CYS A 61 -4.73 0.62 1.11
CA CYS A 61 -4.94 -0.65 0.44
C CYS A 61 -6.02 -1.47 1.14
N LYS A 62 -6.80 -2.21 0.39
CA LYS A 62 -7.69 -3.25 0.92
C LYS A 62 -6.97 -4.58 0.89
N VAL A 63 -6.86 -5.25 2.02
CA VAL A 63 -6.28 -6.60 2.11
C VAL A 63 -7.30 -7.60 1.57
N ILE A 64 -6.89 -8.44 0.61
CA ILE A 64 -7.76 -9.43 -0.05
C ILE A 64 -7.35 -10.86 0.25
N ALA A 65 -6.07 -11.09 0.61
CA ALA A 65 -5.58 -12.41 1.02
C ALA A 65 -4.47 -12.27 2.06
N VAL A 66 -4.28 -13.30 2.86
CA VAL A 66 -3.16 -13.46 3.80
C VAL A 66 -2.58 -14.83 3.55
N SER A 67 -1.37 -14.88 3.02
CA SER A 67 -0.67 -16.13 2.67
C SER A 67 -0.03 -16.75 3.91
N ASP A 68 0.71 -15.94 4.68
CA ASP A 68 1.47 -16.37 5.86
C ASP A 68 1.36 -15.35 6.98
N GLY A 69 2.05 -15.60 8.09
CA GLY A 69 2.11 -14.68 9.23
C GLY A 69 2.84 -13.35 8.95
N ASP A 70 3.48 -13.19 7.78
CA ASP A 70 4.18 -11.97 7.39
C ASP A 70 3.99 -11.60 5.90
N THR A 71 3.08 -12.25 5.20
CA THR A 71 2.83 -11.99 3.77
C THR A 71 1.33 -11.89 3.50
N LEU A 72 0.93 -10.85 2.84
CA LEU A 72 -0.45 -10.63 2.41
C LEU A 72 -0.52 -10.16 0.95
N THR A 73 -1.71 -10.25 0.38
CA THR A 73 -2.05 -9.62 -0.90
C THR A 73 -3.04 -8.51 -0.66
N CYS A 74 -2.80 -7.36 -1.22
CA CYS A 74 -3.69 -6.23 -1.13
C CYS A 74 -3.94 -5.57 -2.48
N THR A 75 -5.08 -4.92 -2.62
CA THR A 75 -5.41 -4.07 -3.75
C THR A 75 -5.33 -2.62 -3.33
N ARG A 76 -4.71 -1.81 -4.17
CA ARG A 76 -4.74 -0.36 -4.02
C ARG A 76 -6.10 0.18 -4.49
N PHE A 77 -6.58 1.28 -3.87
CA PHE A 77 -7.68 2.06 -4.41
C PHE A 77 -7.22 2.79 -5.68
N ASN A 78 -7.23 2.08 -6.79
CA ASN A 78 -7.01 2.63 -8.13
C ASN A 78 -7.97 1.93 -9.12
N LEU A 79 -8.13 2.53 -10.29
CA LEU A 79 -9.02 2.01 -11.34
C LEU A 79 -8.70 0.56 -11.76
N ARG A 80 -7.44 0.13 -11.65
CA ARG A 80 -6.99 -1.22 -12.07
C ARG A 80 -7.11 -2.31 -11.01
N ARG A 81 -7.40 -1.97 -9.75
CA ARG A 81 -7.44 -2.95 -8.63
C ARG A 81 -6.32 -3.99 -8.68
N SER A 82 -5.11 -3.56 -9.08
CA SER A 82 -3.97 -4.46 -9.21
C SER A 82 -3.61 -5.09 -7.86
N GLU A 83 -3.56 -6.41 -7.85
CA GLU A 83 -3.15 -7.17 -6.68
C GLU A 83 -1.64 -7.07 -6.48
N THR A 84 -1.22 -6.82 -5.26
CA THR A 84 0.20 -6.72 -4.92
C THR A 84 0.49 -7.58 -3.70
N LYS A 85 1.45 -8.49 -3.84
CA LYS A 85 2.01 -9.22 -2.69
C LYS A 85 2.91 -8.29 -1.89
N LEU A 86 2.67 -8.25 -0.59
CA LEU A 86 3.36 -7.39 0.35
C LEU A 86 3.90 -8.23 1.50
N ARG A 87 5.22 -8.15 1.70
CA ARG A 87 5.89 -8.74 2.85
C ARG A 87 5.99 -7.70 3.97
N PHE A 88 5.78 -8.13 5.18
CA PHE A 88 5.89 -7.27 6.36
C PHE A 88 7.36 -6.94 6.64
N ALA A 89 7.66 -5.66 6.76
CA ALA A 89 9.00 -5.19 7.11
C ALA A 89 9.36 -5.56 8.56
N TYR A 90 10.63 -5.88 8.78
CA TYR A 90 11.25 -6.06 10.10
C TYR A 90 10.76 -7.27 10.91
N VAL A 91 9.94 -8.14 10.32
CA VAL A 91 9.44 -9.36 10.98
C VAL A 91 9.67 -10.59 10.11
N ASP A 92 9.80 -11.74 10.77
CA ASP A 92 9.90 -13.06 10.16
C ASP A 92 8.95 -13.99 10.93
N ALA A 93 7.84 -14.35 10.31
CA ALA A 93 6.83 -15.20 10.92
C ALA A 93 7.10 -16.67 10.63
N PRO A 94 6.67 -17.60 11.51
CA PRO A 94 6.73 -19.01 11.22
C PRO A 94 5.99 -19.35 9.91
N GLU A 95 6.57 -20.24 9.11
CA GLU A 95 5.97 -20.76 7.88
C GLU A 95 4.64 -21.48 8.20
N SER A 96 3.73 -21.58 7.25
CA SER A 96 2.42 -22.21 7.46
C SER A 96 2.51 -23.68 7.94
N THR A 97 3.58 -24.38 7.56
CA THR A 97 3.90 -25.76 7.97
C THR A 97 4.70 -25.85 9.26
N GLN A 98 5.24 -24.74 9.73
CA GLN A 98 6.03 -24.66 10.97
C GLN A 98 5.11 -24.57 12.19
N THR A 99 5.59 -25.05 13.34
CA THR A 99 4.92 -24.84 14.64
C THR A 99 4.55 -23.38 14.83
N TYR A 100 3.30 -23.11 15.18
CA TYR A 100 2.72 -21.77 15.33
C TYR A 100 2.52 -20.99 14.00
N GLY A 101 2.78 -21.57 12.84
CA GLY A 101 2.61 -20.88 11.57
C GLY A 101 1.15 -20.55 11.25
N LYS A 102 0.26 -21.54 11.39
CA LYS A 102 -1.19 -21.38 11.19
C LYS A 102 -1.80 -20.37 12.16
N GLU A 103 -1.35 -20.35 13.42
CA GLU A 103 -1.80 -19.41 14.45
C GLU A 103 -1.36 -17.97 14.11
N SER A 104 -0.10 -17.81 13.67
CA SER A 104 0.42 -16.51 13.20
C SER A 104 -0.41 -15.99 12.03
N GLN A 105 -0.67 -16.82 11.02
CA GLN A 105 -1.51 -16.47 9.88
C GLN A 105 -2.94 -16.10 10.30
N ARG A 106 -3.57 -16.88 11.20
CA ARG A 106 -4.91 -16.57 11.72
C ARG A 106 -4.95 -15.24 12.44
N LEU A 107 -3.89 -14.93 13.20
CA LEU A 107 -3.78 -13.65 13.90
C LEU A 107 -3.72 -12.48 12.90
N VAL A 108 -2.90 -12.59 11.85
CA VAL A 108 -2.85 -11.57 10.79
C VAL A 108 -4.21 -11.43 10.11
N LYS A 109 -4.86 -12.55 9.75
CA LYS A 109 -6.22 -12.53 9.17
C LYS A 109 -7.19 -11.76 10.06
N LYS A 110 -7.23 -12.05 11.36
CA LYS A 110 -8.11 -11.37 12.31
C LYS A 110 -7.87 -9.85 12.35
N MET A 111 -6.61 -9.42 12.20
CA MET A 111 -6.25 -8.00 12.26
C MET A 111 -6.54 -7.24 10.99
N VAL A 112 -6.27 -7.83 9.81
CA VAL A 112 -6.24 -7.06 8.55
C VAL A 112 -7.06 -7.63 7.38
N TYR A 113 -7.53 -8.87 7.43
CA TYR A 113 -8.25 -9.50 6.31
C TYR A 113 -9.54 -8.75 5.96
N TYR A 114 -9.75 -8.45 4.69
CA TYR A 114 -10.83 -7.60 4.15
C TYR A 114 -10.90 -6.19 4.78
N LYS A 115 -9.84 -5.74 5.43
CA LYS A 115 -9.80 -4.40 6.04
C LYS A 115 -9.01 -3.42 5.18
N LEU A 116 -9.36 -2.14 5.34
CA LEU A 116 -8.56 -1.04 4.84
C LEU A 116 -7.35 -0.82 5.75
N VAL A 117 -6.18 -0.80 5.16
CA VAL A 117 -4.90 -0.58 5.86
C VAL A 117 -4.09 0.49 5.15
N ARG A 118 -3.26 1.18 5.91
CA ARG A 118 -2.22 2.07 5.35
C ARG A 118 -0.91 1.30 5.34
N VAL A 119 -0.28 1.25 4.18
CA VAL A 119 1.00 0.58 3.98
C VAL A 119 2.07 1.61 3.69
N GLU A 120 3.17 1.56 4.42
CA GLU A 120 4.38 2.34 4.19
C GLU A 120 5.44 1.43 3.57
N ILE A 121 5.77 1.66 2.30
CA ILE A 121 6.73 0.83 1.57
C ILE A 121 8.14 1.21 1.99
N THR A 122 8.84 0.27 2.59
CA THR A 122 10.23 0.45 3.05
C THR A 122 11.24 -0.04 2.02
N ASP A 123 10.89 -1.08 1.25
CA ASP A 123 11.76 -1.66 0.23
C ASP A 123 10.99 -2.48 -0.81
N VAL A 124 11.72 -2.98 -1.81
CA VAL A 124 11.28 -4.02 -2.73
C VAL A 124 12.32 -5.14 -2.63
N ASP A 125 11.89 -6.37 -2.38
CA ASP A 125 12.80 -7.48 -2.23
C ASP A 125 13.32 -8.01 -3.59
N ARG A 126 14.29 -8.91 -3.53
CA ARG A 126 14.90 -9.54 -4.72
C ARG A 126 13.91 -10.34 -5.58
N TYR A 127 12.73 -10.65 -5.08
CA TYR A 127 11.66 -11.35 -5.78
C TYR A 127 10.60 -10.39 -6.33
N GLY A 128 10.83 -9.08 -6.26
CA GLY A 128 9.90 -8.05 -6.72
C GLY A 128 8.71 -7.81 -5.78
N ARG A 129 8.68 -8.42 -4.57
CA ARG A 129 7.61 -8.17 -3.59
C ARG A 129 7.86 -6.85 -2.88
N CYS A 130 6.80 -6.08 -2.71
CA CYS A 130 6.87 -4.90 -1.86
C CYS A 130 7.08 -5.30 -0.40
N VAL A 131 8.00 -4.63 0.28
CA VAL A 131 8.25 -4.79 1.71
C VAL A 131 7.72 -3.54 2.41
N GLY A 132 6.92 -3.70 3.47
CA GLY A 132 6.32 -2.53 4.09
C GLY A 132 5.87 -2.72 5.54
N VAL A 133 5.65 -1.56 6.18
CA VAL A 133 5.02 -1.47 7.49
C VAL A 133 3.53 -1.21 7.29
N ILE A 134 2.70 -2.02 7.94
CA ILE A 134 1.26 -2.00 7.80
C ILE A 134 0.66 -1.35 9.05
N TYR A 135 -0.22 -0.39 8.81
CA TYR A 135 -0.95 0.29 9.87
C TYR A 135 -2.45 0.08 9.67
N ARG A 136 -3.13 -0.28 10.73
CA ARG A 136 -4.59 -0.23 10.79
C ARG A 136 -5.00 0.72 11.90
N PHE A 137 -5.80 1.75 11.56
CA PHE A 137 -5.96 2.93 12.39
C PHE A 137 -4.59 3.52 12.74
N ARG A 138 -4.23 3.67 14.02
CA ARG A 138 -2.92 4.13 14.46
C ARG A 138 -1.97 3.01 14.89
N ARG A 139 -2.39 1.74 14.77
CA ARG A 139 -1.61 0.58 15.26
C ARG A 139 -0.67 0.09 14.17
N ASN A 140 0.59 -0.08 14.50
CA ASN A 140 1.58 -0.76 13.69
C ASN A 140 1.37 -2.29 13.82
N ILE A 141 0.85 -2.92 12.76
CA ILE A 141 0.51 -4.34 12.77
C ILE A 141 1.76 -5.21 12.87
N ASN A 142 2.86 -4.80 12.22
CA ASN A 142 4.12 -5.53 12.30
C ASN A 142 4.65 -5.62 13.74
N GLN A 143 4.62 -4.51 14.49
CA GLN A 143 4.98 -4.50 15.92
C GLN A 143 4.00 -5.30 16.77
N GLU A 144 2.73 -5.24 16.44
CA GLU A 144 1.71 -5.99 17.17
C GLU A 144 1.93 -7.51 17.06
N LEU A 145 2.41 -8.00 15.89
CA LEU A 145 2.77 -9.41 15.72
C LEU A 145 3.92 -9.81 16.64
N VAL A 146 4.98 -9.01 16.71
CA VAL A 146 6.12 -9.25 17.62
C VAL A 146 5.68 -9.23 19.08
N LYS A 147 4.90 -8.22 19.46
CA LYS A 147 4.39 -8.05 20.83
C LYS A 147 3.50 -9.22 21.30
N ARG A 148 2.79 -9.86 20.36
CA ARG A 148 1.96 -11.03 20.62
C ARG A 148 2.71 -12.35 20.49
N GLY A 149 3.99 -12.33 20.16
CA GLY A 149 4.79 -13.52 19.90
C GLY A 149 4.33 -14.29 18.67
N ALA A 150 3.84 -13.60 17.65
CA ALA A 150 3.41 -14.23 16.39
C ALA A 150 4.50 -14.17 15.32
N ALA A 151 5.55 -13.38 15.51
CA ALA A 151 6.68 -13.28 14.62
C ALA A 151 7.96 -12.96 15.39
N TRP A 152 9.09 -13.33 14.81
CA TRP A 152 10.41 -12.89 15.23
C TRP A 152 10.71 -11.50 14.71
N VAL A 153 11.58 -10.75 15.38
CA VAL A 153 12.20 -9.56 14.81
C VAL A 153 13.25 -9.99 13.78
N TYR A 154 13.15 -9.43 12.56
CA TYR A 154 14.14 -9.65 11.52
C TYR A 154 15.21 -8.56 11.60
N GLU A 155 16.17 -8.75 12.50
CA GLU A 155 17.15 -7.76 12.93
C GLU A 155 18.04 -7.23 11.83
N GLU A 156 18.41 -8.10 10.88
CA GLU A 156 19.32 -7.82 9.77
C GLU A 156 18.79 -6.70 8.85
N TYR A 157 17.47 -6.51 8.81
CA TYR A 157 16.84 -5.49 7.99
C TYR A 157 16.54 -4.18 8.74
N ILE A 158 16.90 -4.09 10.03
CA ILE A 158 16.71 -2.87 10.83
C ILE A 158 18.05 -2.14 10.94
N LYS A 159 18.26 -1.15 10.08
CA LYS A 159 19.52 -0.39 10.03
C LYS A 159 19.70 0.59 11.18
N ASN A 160 18.61 1.19 11.68
CA ASN A 160 18.68 2.17 12.75
C ASN A 160 18.78 1.46 14.12
N PRO A 161 19.87 1.70 14.91
CA PRO A 161 20.08 1.02 16.19
C PRO A 161 18.97 1.27 17.21
N THR A 162 18.51 2.50 17.34
CA THR A 162 17.42 2.86 18.28
C THR A 162 16.12 2.17 17.92
N GLN A 163 15.81 2.11 16.62
CA GLN A 163 14.65 1.35 16.13
C GLN A 163 14.81 -0.13 16.44
N LYS A 164 15.98 -0.71 16.15
CA LYS A 164 16.27 -2.12 16.42
C LYS A 164 16.08 -2.46 17.89
N GLN A 165 16.60 -1.64 18.79
CA GLN A 165 16.46 -1.83 20.24
C GLN A 165 14.97 -1.84 20.67
N LYS A 166 14.16 -0.91 20.14
CA LYS A 166 12.70 -0.88 20.40
C LYS A 166 12.01 -2.17 19.97
N TRP A 167 12.33 -2.70 18.80
CA TRP A 167 11.76 -3.94 18.28
C TRP A 167 12.17 -5.14 19.12
N LEU A 168 13.44 -5.23 19.49
CA LEU A 168 13.97 -6.30 20.35
C LEU A 168 13.36 -6.26 21.76
N ALA A 169 13.11 -5.07 22.30
CA ALA A 169 12.41 -4.92 23.60
C ALA A 169 11.00 -5.54 23.53
N LEU A 170 10.24 -5.30 22.45
CA LEU A 170 8.92 -5.94 22.26
C LEU A 170 9.02 -7.46 22.19
N GLN A 171 9.99 -7.99 21.46
CA GLN A 171 10.23 -9.44 21.37
C GLN A 171 10.62 -10.03 22.73
N ASN A 172 11.52 -9.39 23.46
CA ASN A 172 11.96 -9.85 24.77
C ASN A 172 10.81 -9.83 25.79
N GLN A 173 9.93 -8.83 25.71
CA GLN A 173 8.72 -8.79 26.52
C GLN A 173 7.78 -9.96 26.19
N ALA A 174 7.59 -10.27 24.89
CA ALA A 174 6.77 -11.41 24.48
C ALA A 174 7.37 -12.75 24.94
N LYS A 175 8.71 -12.90 24.88
CA LYS A 175 9.46 -14.06 25.40
C LYS A 175 9.26 -14.23 26.91
N LYS A 176 9.50 -13.17 27.69
CA LYS A 176 9.32 -13.20 29.15
C LYS A 176 7.89 -13.60 29.55
N GLN A 177 6.90 -13.18 28.77
CA GLN A 177 5.50 -13.48 29.00
C GLN A 177 5.05 -14.81 28.35
N LYS A 178 5.96 -15.58 27.75
CA LYS A 178 5.69 -16.84 27.04
C LYS A 178 4.51 -16.72 26.06
N LYS A 179 4.43 -15.59 25.32
CA LYS A 179 3.34 -15.34 24.36
C LYS A 179 3.57 -16.05 23.04
N GLY A 180 2.49 -16.53 22.44
CA GLY A 180 2.49 -17.07 21.09
C GLY A 180 3.50 -18.20 20.89
N LEU A 181 4.38 -18.06 19.89
CA LEU A 181 5.45 -19.02 19.59
C LEU A 181 6.43 -19.24 20.76
N TRP A 182 6.52 -18.27 21.69
CA TRP A 182 7.37 -18.34 22.89
C TRP A 182 6.81 -19.24 24.02
N LYS A 183 5.64 -19.86 23.80
CA LYS A 183 5.16 -20.94 24.67
C LYS A 183 6.01 -22.21 24.49
N ASN A 184 6.58 -22.40 23.30
CA ASN A 184 7.53 -23.46 23.07
C ASN A 184 8.87 -23.10 23.72
N ALA A 185 9.51 -24.04 24.40
CA ALA A 185 10.81 -23.85 25.03
C ALA A 185 11.93 -23.62 23.99
N HIS A 186 11.79 -24.25 22.81
CA HIS A 186 12.79 -24.20 21.73
C HIS A 186 12.13 -23.78 20.40
N PRO A 187 11.70 -22.52 20.26
CA PRO A 187 11.07 -22.08 19.03
C PRO A 187 12.13 -21.92 17.94
N VAL A 188 11.92 -22.60 16.80
CA VAL A 188 12.83 -22.55 15.65
C VAL A 188 12.60 -21.25 14.87
N ARG A 189 13.68 -20.56 14.49
CA ARG A 189 13.61 -19.39 13.60
C ARG A 189 13.11 -19.79 12.21
N PRO A 190 12.22 -19.01 11.56
CA PRO A 190 11.73 -19.34 10.23
C PRO A 190 12.85 -19.46 9.19
N SER A 191 13.88 -18.63 9.29
CA SER A 191 15.06 -18.69 8.42
C SER A 191 15.84 -20.02 8.54
N VAL A 192 15.91 -20.60 9.74
CA VAL A 192 16.51 -21.92 10.00
C VAL A 192 15.61 -23.01 9.44
N TYR A 193 14.30 -22.95 9.74
CA TYR A 193 13.33 -23.90 9.23
C TYR A 193 13.33 -23.99 7.70
N ARG A 194 13.38 -22.85 6.99
CA ARG A 194 13.49 -22.82 5.52
C ARG A 194 14.77 -23.46 4.98
N LYS A 195 15.88 -23.43 5.72
CA LYS A 195 17.11 -24.10 5.30
C LYS A 195 17.05 -25.63 5.47
N GLN A 196 16.32 -26.09 6.48
CA GLN A 196 16.17 -27.51 6.78
C GLN A 196 15.14 -28.23 5.90
N ASN A 197 14.21 -27.47 5.29
CA ASN A 197 13.11 -28.01 4.49
C ASN A 197 13.17 -27.54 3.00
N LYS A 198 14.36 -27.33 2.49
CA LYS A 198 14.63 -27.05 1.07
C LYS A 198 14.81 -28.32 0.28
#